data_cf4c09eddefd339335fbbc8e9ef72219
#
_entry.id   cf4c09eddefd339335fbbc8e9ef72219
#
_cell.length_a   1.000
_cell.length_b   1.000
_cell.length_c   1.000
_cell.angle_alpha   90.00
_cell.angle_beta   90.00
_cell.angle_gamma   90.00
#
_symmetry.space_group_name_H-M   'P 1'
#
loop_
_entity.id
_entity.type
_entity.pdbx_description
1 polymer ?
#
loop_
_entity_poly.entity_id
_entity_poly.type
_entity_poly.pdbx_seq_one_letter_code
_entity_poly.pdbx_strand_id
1 'polypeptide(L)'
;MSTMRNSVMLIGRPGAEPETRTFNDNRIVTRFNLAVNEMRRNANHEQVKDTQWFTVVAWDKTAERVALAVKKGKRIAIDGALRNNEWTDKNGQRHLSTEIHLNNFILLDWGKEQNN
;
A
#
# COMPACT_ATOMS: atom_id res chain seq x y z
N MET A 1 -11.73 12.46 -1.16
CA MET A 1 -12.65 11.38 -0.74
C MET A 1 -12.82 10.38 -1.87
N SER A 2 -12.70 9.12 -1.57
CA SER A 2 -12.91 8.10 -2.59
C SER A 2 -14.40 7.90 -2.82
N THR A 3 -14.74 7.40 -3.99
CA THR A 3 -16.12 7.13 -4.37
C THR A 3 -16.27 5.63 -4.58
N MET A 4 -17.52 5.18 -4.63
CA MET A 4 -17.78 3.76 -4.88
C MET A 4 -17.32 3.32 -6.27
N ARG A 5 -17.10 4.27 -7.17
CA ARG A 5 -16.65 3.98 -8.52
C ARG A 5 -15.23 3.46 -8.57
N ASN A 6 -14.37 3.98 -7.71
CA ASN A 6 -12.96 3.60 -7.68
C ASN A 6 -12.48 3.74 -6.24
N SER A 7 -12.69 2.69 -5.47
CA SER A 7 -12.43 2.72 -4.05
C SER A 7 -11.87 1.37 -3.62
N VAL A 8 -10.79 1.40 -2.86
CA VAL A 8 -10.13 0.20 -2.35
C VAL A 8 -9.92 0.37 -0.87
N MET A 9 -10.30 -0.62 -0.09
CA MET A 9 -10.05 -0.67 1.34
C MET A 9 -9.35 -1.98 1.65
N LEU A 10 -8.19 -1.89 2.29
CA LEU A 10 -7.40 -3.06 2.61
C LEU A 10 -6.87 -2.96 4.04
N ILE A 11 -6.69 -4.11 4.66
CA ILE A 11 -6.02 -4.22 5.95
C ILE A 11 -4.83 -5.16 5.75
N GLY A 12 -3.65 -4.71 6.16
CA GLY A 12 -2.46 -5.50 5.99
C GLY A 12 -1.26 -4.92 6.71
N ARG A 13 -0.08 -5.41 6.35
CA ARG A 13 1.17 -4.98 6.98
C ARG A 13 2.19 -4.62 5.91
N PRO A 14 2.88 -3.48 6.06
CA PRO A 14 3.96 -3.14 5.12
C PRO A 14 5.09 -4.18 5.21
N GLY A 15 5.63 -4.56 4.06
CA GLY A 15 6.71 -5.54 4.01
C GLY A 15 8.08 -4.96 4.25
N ALA A 16 8.20 -3.64 4.18
CA ALA A 16 9.44 -2.90 4.41
C ALA A 16 9.08 -1.50 4.85
N GLU A 17 10.08 -0.74 5.30
CA GLU A 17 9.84 0.66 5.64
C GLU A 17 9.47 1.44 4.39
N PRO A 18 8.52 2.38 4.47
CA PRO A 18 8.16 3.19 3.32
C PRO A 18 9.33 4.00 2.81
N GLU A 19 9.40 4.17 1.49
CA GLU A 19 10.44 4.95 0.84
C GLU A 19 9.88 6.27 0.37
N THR A 20 10.60 7.36 0.66
CA THR A 20 10.14 8.70 0.33
C THR A 20 11.10 9.34 -0.67
N ARG A 21 10.54 10.01 -1.67
CA ARG A 21 11.29 10.78 -2.66
C ARG A 21 10.70 12.16 -2.78
N THR A 22 11.60 13.14 -2.98
CA THR A 22 11.21 14.52 -3.26
C THR A 22 11.60 14.84 -4.68
N PHE A 23 10.66 15.37 -5.44
CA PHE A 23 10.91 15.75 -6.84
C PHE A 23 11.26 17.23 -6.94
N ASN A 24 11.75 17.63 -8.12
CA ASN A 24 12.24 19.00 -8.35
C ASN A 24 11.19 20.08 -8.14
N ASP A 25 9.93 19.74 -8.29
CA ASP A 25 8.84 20.69 -8.09
C ASP A 25 8.30 20.66 -6.66
N ASN A 26 9.11 20.15 -5.74
CA ASN A 26 8.77 20.03 -4.32
C ASN A 26 7.64 19.06 -4.04
N ARG A 27 7.30 18.22 -5.01
CA ARG A 27 6.34 17.15 -4.78
C ARG A 27 7.02 16.03 -3.99
N ILE A 28 6.29 15.45 -3.06
CA ILE A 28 6.77 14.35 -2.23
C ILE A 28 5.93 13.12 -2.52
N VAL A 29 6.59 11.98 -2.71
CA VAL A 29 5.91 10.70 -2.87
C VAL A 29 6.50 9.70 -1.90
N THR A 30 5.63 8.92 -1.24
CA THR A 30 6.06 7.83 -0.38
C THR A 30 5.40 6.56 -0.88
N ARG A 31 6.19 5.49 -1.00
CA ARG A 31 5.73 4.20 -1.50
C ARG A 31 6.02 3.10 -0.49
N PHE A 32 5.13 2.13 -0.43
CA PHE A 32 5.40 0.91 0.31
C PHE A 32 4.56 -0.22 -0.28
N ASN A 33 4.99 -1.45 -0.03
CA ASN A 33 4.24 -2.64 -0.44
C ASN A 33 3.48 -3.17 0.77
N LEU A 34 2.21 -3.43 0.56
CA LEU A 34 1.32 -3.89 1.62
C LEU A 34 1.01 -5.36 1.41
N ALA A 35 1.27 -6.16 2.43
CA ALA A 35 0.93 -7.58 2.43
C ALA A 35 -0.44 -7.74 3.06
N VAL A 36 -1.37 -8.30 2.29
CA VAL A 36 -2.73 -8.58 2.75
C VAL A 36 -2.87 -10.09 2.84
N ASN A 37 -3.09 -10.59 4.05
CA ASN A 37 -3.24 -12.02 4.28
C ASN A 37 -4.71 -12.40 4.20
N GLU A 38 -4.98 -13.42 3.40
CA GLU A 38 -6.32 -13.91 3.21
C GLU A 38 -6.35 -15.41 3.49
N MET A 39 -7.47 -15.89 4.01
CA MET A 39 -7.69 -17.31 4.17
C MET A 39 -8.61 -17.76 3.06
N ARG A 40 -8.27 -18.86 2.40
CA ARG A 40 -9.12 -19.45 1.37
C ARG A 40 -9.08 -20.95 1.50
N ARG A 41 -10.05 -21.61 0.86
CA ARG A 41 -10.08 -23.06 0.84
C ARG A 41 -9.50 -23.57 -0.46
N ASN A 42 -8.66 -24.60 -0.35
CA ASN A 42 -8.12 -25.25 -1.53
C ASN A 42 -9.08 -26.34 -2.03
N ALA A 43 -8.64 -27.10 -3.03
CA ALA A 43 -9.47 -28.15 -3.63
C ALA A 43 -9.83 -29.25 -2.63
N ASN A 44 -9.06 -29.42 -1.58
CA ASN A 44 -9.29 -30.43 -0.54
C ASN A 44 -10.09 -29.90 0.64
N HIS A 45 -10.68 -28.72 0.51
CA HIS A 45 -11.46 -28.05 1.54
C HIS A 45 -10.64 -27.66 2.78
N GLU A 46 -9.33 -27.61 2.63
CA GLU A 46 -8.44 -27.17 3.71
C GLU A 46 -8.28 -25.66 3.64
N GLN A 47 -8.22 -25.02 4.81
CA GLN A 47 -7.92 -23.59 4.87
C GLN A 47 -6.44 -23.37 4.63
N VAL A 48 -6.12 -22.50 3.67
CA VAL A 48 -4.75 -22.14 3.39
C VAL A 48 -4.61 -20.63 3.45
N LYS A 49 -3.44 -20.18 3.88
CA LYS A 49 -3.12 -18.76 3.96
C LYS A 49 -2.57 -18.32 2.62
N ASP A 50 -3.08 -17.21 2.15
CA ASP A 50 -2.65 -16.62 0.89
C ASP A 50 -2.27 -15.17 1.15
N THR A 51 -1.16 -14.72 0.60
CA THR A 51 -0.70 -13.36 0.78
C THR A 51 -0.74 -12.64 -0.56
N GLN A 52 -1.44 -11.53 -0.60
CA GLN A 52 -1.49 -10.66 -1.77
C GLN A 52 -0.68 -9.42 -1.47
N TRP A 53 0.09 -8.97 -2.47
CA TRP A 53 0.95 -7.81 -2.33
C TRP A 53 0.43 -6.67 -3.19
N PHE A 54 0.34 -5.49 -2.59
CA PHE A 54 -0.15 -4.30 -3.30
C PHE A 54 0.83 -3.15 -3.11
N THR A 55 1.10 -2.43 -4.18
CA THR A 55 1.91 -1.23 -4.12
C THR A 55 1.03 -0.04 -3.75
N VAL A 56 1.39 0.65 -2.69
CA VAL A 56 0.65 1.81 -2.19
C VAL A 56 1.50 3.05 -2.37
N VAL A 57 0.89 4.09 -2.92
CA VAL A 57 1.57 5.35 -3.25
C VAL A 57 0.83 6.49 -2.58
N ALA A 58 1.56 7.33 -1.86
CA ALA A 58 0.99 8.51 -1.21
C ALA A 58 1.71 9.76 -1.71
N TRP A 59 0.98 10.86 -1.80
CA TRP A 59 1.51 12.12 -2.33
C TRP A 59 1.41 13.24 -1.31
N ASP A 60 2.41 14.10 -1.30
CA ASP A 60 2.46 15.37 -0.59
C ASP A 60 2.15 15.20 0.90
N LYS A 61 1.12 15.81 1.44
CA LYS A 61 0.85 15.74 2.88
C LYS A 61 0.56 14.31 3.34
N THR A 62 -0.13 13.54 2.51
CA THR A 62 -0.37 12.14 2.83
C THR A 62 0.94 11.37 2.86
N ALA A 63 1.85 11.66 1.92
CA ALA A 63 3.18 11.04 1.90
C ALA A 63 3.94 11.33 3.18
N GLU A 64 3.88 12.56 3.67
CA GLU A 64 4.55 12.93 4.91
C GLU A 64 3.99 12.17 6.10
N ARG A 65 2.66 12.03 6.15
CA ARG A 65 2.02 11.28 7.23
C ARG A 65 2.43 9.81 7.22
N VAL A 66 2.49 9.22 6.03
CA VAL A 66 2.92 7.82 5.88
C VAL A 66 4.36 7.67 6.36
N ALA A 67 5.24 8.57 5.94
CA ALA A 67 6.65 8.49 6.31
C ALA A 67 6.85 8.55 7.82
N LEU A 68 6.00 9.30 8.52
CA LEU A 68 6.10 9.43 9.98
C LEU A 68 5.49 8.26 10.72
N ALA A 69 4.40 7.71 10.23
CA ALA A 69 3.56 6.82 11.04
C ALA A 69 3.58 5.36 10.60
N VAL A 70 3.76 5.09 9.32
CA VAL A 70 3.68 3.73 8.80
C VAL A 70 5.01 3.04 8.96
N LYS A 71 5.00 1.84 9.54
CA LYS A 71 6.22 1.10 9.86
C LYS A 71 6.12 -0.32 9.35
N LYS A 72 7.26 -0.88 8.98
CA LYS A 72 7.36 -2.28 8.56
C LYS A 72 6.69 -3.19 9.59
N GLY A 73 5.84 -4.06 9.12
CA GLY A 73 5.24 -5.11 9.95
C GLY A 73 4.09 -4.65 10.84
N LYS A 74 3.79 -3.37 10.88
CA LYS A 74 2.71 -2.85 11.74
C LYS A 74 1.41 -2.79 10.96
N ARG A 75 0.38 -3.33 11.54
CA ARG A 75 -0.91 -3.51 10.88
C ARG A 75 -1.61 -2.18 10.66
N ILE A 76 -2.08 -1.96 9.44
CA ILE A 76 -2.78 -0.73 9.08
C ILE A 76 -4.00 -1.05 8.22
N ALA A 77 -4.96 -0.14 8.23
CA ALA A 77 -6.07 -0.13 7.29
C ALA A 77 -5.86 1.04 6.36
N ILE A 78 -6.04 0.81 5.07
CA ILE A 78 -5.88 1.87 4.08
C ILE A 78 -7.16 2.05 3.26
N ASP A 79 -7.33 3.26 2.78
CA ASP A 79 -8.40 3.66 1.88
C ASP A 79 -7.77 4.41 0.73
N GLY A 80 -8.05 3.99 -0.50
CA GLY A 80 -7.47 4.63 -1.66
C GLY A 80 -8.23 4.31 -2.93
N ALA A 81 -7.58 4.62 -4.06
CA ALA A 81 -8.13 4.37 -5.38
C ALA A 81 -7.09 3.66 -6.23
N LEU A 82 -7.55 2.83 -7.15
CA LEU A 82 -6.65 2.16 -8.09
C LEU A 82 -6.18 3.13 -9.15
N ARG A 83 -4.92 2.98 -9.54
CA ARG A 83 -4.34 3.78 -10.60
C ARG A 83 -3.37 2.95 -11.41
N ASN A 84 -3.49 3.04 -12.72
CA ASN A 84 -2.56 2.36 -13.60
C ASN A 84 -1.37 3.26 -13.87
N ASN A 85 -0.18 2.68 -13.79
CA ASN A 85 1.06 3.35 -14.11
C ASN A 85 1.67 2.67 -15.32
N GLU A 86 1.93 3.44 -16.36
CA GLU A 86 2.41 2.91 -17.64
C GLU A 86 3.72 3.60 -17.98
N TRP A 87 4.71 2.78 -18.37
CA TRP A 87 6.00 3.35 -18.77
C TRP A 87 6.64 2.47 -19.84
N THR A 88 7.59 3.05 -20.57
CA THR A 88 8.32 2.37 -21.63
C THR A 88 9.76 2.20 -21.18
N ASP A 89 10.30 0.99 -21.28
CA ASP A 89 11.67 0.74 -20.85
C ASP A 89 12.66 1.10 -21.97
N LYS A 90 13.95 0.85 -21.71
CA LYS A 90 15.00 1.21 -22.65
C LYS A 90 14.90 0.47 -23.98
N ASN A 91 14.27 -0.69 -23.98
CA ASN A 91 14.11 -1.52 -25.16
C ASN A 91 12.84 -1.20 -25.94
N GLY A 92 12.11 -0.17 -25.52
CA GLY A 92 10.88 0.20 -26.18
C GLY A 92 9.68 -0.61 -25.77
N GLN A 93 9.82 -1.46 -24.76
CA GLN A 93 8.69 -2.26 -24.28
C GLN A 93 7.86 -1.49 -23.28
N ARG A 94 6.54 -1.60 -23.44
CA ARG A 94 5.61 -0.93 -22.55
C ARG A 94 5.33 -1.82 -21.33
N HIS A 95 5.29 -1.18 -20.18
CA HIS A 95 4.98 -1.85 -18.92
C HIS A 95 3.79 -1.19 -18.28
N LEU A 96 2.98 -1.99 -17.63
CA LEU A 96 1.80 -1.52 -16.94
C LEU A 96 1.77 -2.12 -15.54
N SER A 97 1.57 -1.28 -14.54
CA SER A 97 1.35 -1.76 -13.19
C SER A 97 0.16 -1.04 -12.59
N THR A 98 -0.52 -1.70 -11.67
CA THR A 98 -1.65 -1.10 -10.96
C THR A 98 -1.21 -0.81 -9.55
N GLU A 99 -1.45 0.41 -9.10
CA GLU A 99 -1.07 0.90 -7.79
C GLU A 99 -2.30 1.39 -7.06
N ILE A 100 -2.19 1.45 -5.73
CA ILE A 100 -3.23 2.06 -4.91
C ILE A 100 -2.73 3.43 -4.49
N HIS A 101 -3.43 4.47 -4.90
CA HIS A 101 -3.11 5.82 -4.47
C HIS A 101 -3.89 6.11 -3.20
N LEU A 102 -3.14 6.37 -2.14
CA LEU A 102 -3.68 6.42 -0.79
C LEU A 102 -4.43 7.72 -0.53
N ASN A 103 -5.64 7.61 0.01
CA ASN A 103 -6.39 8.76 0.50
C ASN A 103 -6.24 8.91 2.00
N ASN A 104 -6.28 7.79 2.73
CA ASN A 104 -6.20 7.85 4.18
C ASN A 104 -5.78 6.49 4.73
N PHE A 105 -5.31 6.48 5.98
CA PHE A 105 -4.95 5.24 6.64
C PHE A 105 -5.18 5.35 8.14
N ILE A 106 -5.33 4.19 8.78
CA ILE A 106 -5.52 4.09 10.22
C ILE A 106 -4.55 3.04 10.75
N LEU A 107 -3.82 3.40 11.80
CA LEU A 107 -2.91 2.45 12.46
C LEU A 107 -3.73 1.53 13.35
N LEU A 108 -3.49 0.22 13.23
CA LEU A 108 -4.25 -0.77 13.99
C LEU A 108 -3.44 -1.41 15.11
N ASP A 109 -2.11 -1.33 15.04
CA ASP A 109 -1.22 -1.91 16.06
C ASP A 109 -0.64 -0.88 17.01
N TRP A 110 -1.15 0.35 16.97
CA TRP A 110 -0.47 1.45 17.64
C TRP A 110 -0.34 1.28 19.15
N GLY A 111 -1.15 0.45 19.77
CA GLY A 111 -1.06 0.25 21.21
C GLY A 111 -0.24 -0.93 21.64
N LYS A 112 0.08 -1.85 20.75
CA LYS A 112 0.69 -3.12 21.14
C LYS A 112 2.20 -3.11 21.21
N GLU A 113 2.83 -2.31 20.40
CA GLU A 113 4.29 -2.30 20.35
C GLU A 113 4.90 -1.82 21.65
N GLN A 114 4.14 -1.13 22.48
CA GLN A 114 4.63 -0.66 23.76
C GLN A 114 4.79 -1.77 24.77
N ASN A 115 4.20 -2.91 24.51
CA ASN A 115 4.22 -4.04 25.42
C ASN A 115 5.21 -5.11 25.01
N ASN A 116 5.98 -4.87 23.99
CA ASN A 116 6.92 -5.88 23.47
C ASN A 116 8.33 -5.67 23.98
#